data_7986f8348eb1402b502c10a24d17f4b8
#
_entry.id   7986f8348eb1402b502c10a24d17f4b8
#
_cell.length_a   1.000
_cell.length_b   1.000
_cell.length_c   1.000
_cell.angle_alpha   90.00
_cell.angle_beta   90.00
_cell.angle_gamma   90.00
#
_symmetry.space_group_name_H-M   'P 1'
#
loop_
_entity.id
_entity.type
_entity.pdbx_description
1 polymer ?
#
loop_
_entity_poly.entity_id
_entity_poly.type
_entity_poly.pdbx_seq_one_letter_code
_entity_poly.pdbx_strand_id
1 'polypeptide(L)'
;MSNHIFTGSGVALITPMKSDGSVNYDVLGDLVEFHVQNGTDAIIVCGTTGEAATLSEKEHCETISFVAEKTNGRIPVIAGTGSNDTSTAVMLSKSAASTGVDALLCVTPYYNKTSQQGLVRHFNVVADSVDIPIILYNVPSRTGCNIKPMTYQEL
;
A
#
# COMPACT_ATOMS: atom_id res chain seq x y z
N MET A 1 23.03 11.63 -0.08
CA MET A 1 22.85 10.17 -0.22
C MET A 1 21.38 9.98 -0.52
N SER A 2 21.01 9.35 -1.65
CA SER A 2 19.59 9.05 -1.92
C SER A 2 19.12 8.01 -0.90
N ASN A 3 18.22 8.40 -0.01
CA ASN A 3 17.58 7.47 0.93
C ASN A 3 16.60 6.62 0.14
N HIS A 4 17.08 5.51 -0.43
CA HIS A 4 16.17 4.49 -0.96
C HIS A 4 15.45 3.81 0.20
N ILE A 5 14.14 3.57 0.06
CA ILE A 5 13.34 2.85 1.06
C ILE A 5 13.88 1.41 1.20
N PHE A 6 14.20 0.78 0.07
CA PHE A 6 14.88 -0.52 -0.01
C PHE A 6 15.53 -0.67 -1.38
N THR A 7 16.40 -1.68 -1.51
CA THR A 7 16.95 -2.17 -2.77
C THR A 7 16.85 -3.68 -2.77
N GLY A 8 16.50 -4.28 -3.91
CA GLY A 8 16.35 -5.73 -4.04
C GLY A 8 14.89 -6.15 -4.27
N SER A 9 14.45 -7.19 -3.59
CA SER A 9 13.13 -7.82 -3.78
C SER A 9 12.09 -7.28 -2.81
N GLY A 10 11.05 -6.62 -3.33
CA GLY A 10 9.85 -6.25 -2.58
C GLY A 10 8.70 -7.20 -2.92
N VAL A 11 8.20 -7.97 -1.94
CA VAL A 11 7.12 -8.92 -2.17
C VAL A 11 5.74 -8.27 -1.98
N ALA A 12 4.87 -8.42 -2.99
CA ALA A 12 3.45 -8.13 -2.82
C ALA A 12 2.80 -9.31 -2.07
N LEU A 13 2.59 -9.13 -0.76
CA LEU A 13 2.10 -10.16 0.13
C LEU A 13 0.62 -10.46 -0.14
N ILE A 14 0.26 -11.75 -0.13
CA ILE A 14 -1.15 -12.19 -0.13
C ILE A 14 -1.77 -11.95 1.24
N THR A 15 -3.10 -11.81 1.29
CA THR A 15 -3.87 -11.79 2.53
C THR A 15 -4.54 -13.16 2.70
N PRO A 16 -4.00 -14.06 3.54
CA PRO A 16 -4.62 -15.36 3.75
C PRO A 16 -5.95 -15.19 4.48
N MET A 17 -6.97 -15.93 4.03
CA MET A 17 -8.32 -15.87 4.57
C MET A 17 -8.73 -17.23 5.13
N LYS A 18 -9.60 -17.22 6.14
CA LYS A 18 -10.28 -18.40 6.67
C LYS A 18 -11.44 -18.79 5.77
N SER A 19 -12.05 -19.94 6.02
CA SER A 19 -13.20 -20.41 5.26
C SER A 19 -14.45 -19.52 5.37
N ASP A 20 -14.53 -18.68 6.40
CA ASP A 20 -15.59 -17.69 6.61
C ASP A 20 -15.30 -16.34 5.94
N GLY A 21 -14.15 -16.21 5.28
CA GLY A 21 -13.71 -14.99 4.59
C GLY A 21 -12.94 -14.00 5.48
N SER A 22 -12.83 -14.23 6.78
CA SER A 22 -12.04 -13.36 7.67
C SER A 22 -10.53 -13.56 7.46
N VAL A 23 -9.73 -12.52 7.75
CA VAL A 23 -8.27 -12.59 7.64
C VAL A 23 -7.71 -13.63 8.61
N ASN A 24 -6.82 -14.49 8.11
CA ASN A 24 -6.11 -15.49 8.91
C ASN A 24 -4.78 -14.93 9.38
N TYR A 25 -4.77 -14.27 10.52
CA TYR A 25 -3.58 -13.61 11.07
C TYR A 25 -2.48 -14.59 11.48
N ASP A 26 -2.80 -15.85 11.84
CA ASP A 26 -1.79 -16.86 12.18
C ASP A 26 -0.95 -17.17 10.93
N VAL A 27 -1.62 -17.51 9.82
CA VAL A 27 -0.94 -17.78 8.53
C VAL A 27 -0.26 -16.53 7.98
N LEU A 28 -0.87 -15.34 8.15
CA LEU A 28 -0.25 -14.09 7.74
C LEU A 28 1.06 -13.84 8.49
N GLY A 29 1.08 -14.12 9.79
CA GLY A 29 2.28 -14.02 10.61
C GLY A 29 3.39 -15.01 10.17
N ASP A 30 3.03 -16.23 9.80
CA ASP A 30 3.96 -17.22 9.28
C ASP A 30 4.54 -16.78 7.93
N LEU A 31 3.74 -16.17 7.06
CA LEU A 31 4.21 -15.59 5.78
C LEU A 31 5.20 -14.44 6.00
N VAL A 32 4.94 -13.56 6.95
CA VAL A 32 5.88 -12.48 7.30
C VAL A 32 7.21 -13.08 7.76
N GLU A 33 7.18 -14.05 8.67
CA GLU A 33 8.39 -14.72 9.14
C GLU A 33 9.14 -15.44 8.00
N PHE A 34 8.40 -16.13 7.13
CA PHE A 34 9.00 -16.77 5.95
C PHE A 34 9.79 -15.78 5.11
N HIS A 35 9.20 -14.61 4.77
CA HIS A 35 9.86 -13.61 3.95
C HIS A 35 11.07 -12.96 4.63
N VAL A 36 10.96 -12.64 5.92
CA VAL A 36 12.08 -12.08 6.70
C VAL A 36 13.25 -13.07 6.78
N GLN A 37 12.97 -14.37 6.99
CA GLN A 37 14.00 -15.39 7.13
C GLN A 37 14.65 -15.79 5.79
N ASN A 38 13.94 -15.60 4.67
CA ASN A 38 14.44 -16.00 3.35
C ASN A 38 14.99 -14.84 2.51
N GLY A 39 15.31 -13.71 3.14
CA GLY A 39 16.05 -12.63 2.49
C GLY A 39 15.21 -11.76 1.54
N THR A 40 13.90 -11.64 1.77
CA THR A 40 13.10 -10.61 1.11
C THR A 40 13.48 -9.23 1.66
N ASP A 41 13.70 -8.25 0.77
CA ASP A 41 14.20 -6.93 1.17
C ASP A 41 13.09 -5.96 1.62
N ALA A 42 11.85 -6.19 1.22
CA ALA A 42 10.69 -5.40 1.67
C ALA A 42 9.38 -6.19 1.52
N ILE A 43 8.38 -5.88 2.35
CA ILE A 43 7.02 -6.42 2.25
C ILE A 43 6.06 -5.31 1.80
N ILE A 44 5.26 -5.59 0.77
CA ILE A 44 4.16 -4.72 0.34
C ILE A 44 2.85 -5.38 0.80
N VAL A 45 2.22 -4.84 1.83
CA VAL A 45 0.96 -5.33 2.41
C VAL A 45 -0.25 -4.59 1.85
N CYS A 46 -1.39 -5.24 1.74
CA CYS A 46 -2.64 -4.67 1.23
C CYS A 46 -2.51 -3.99 -0.14
N GLY A 47 -1.67 -4.55 -1.02
CA GLY A 47 -1.66 -4.23 -2.44
C GLY A 47 -2.73 -5.00 -3.21
N THR A 48 -2.66 -4.98 -4.55
CA THR A 48 -3.57 -5.75 -5.41
C THR A 48 -3.51 -7.27 -5.14
N THR A 49 -2.30 -7.80 -4.95
CA THR A 49 -2.08 -9.21 -4.62
C THR A 49 -2.68 -9.58 -3.25
N GLY A 50 -2.68 -8.65 -2.32
CA GLY A 50 -3.31 -8.79 -1.00
C GLY A 50 -4.82 -8.56 -1.00
N GLU A 51 -5.45 -8.44 -2.17
CA GLU A 51 -6.91 -8.30 -2.33
C GLU A 51 -7.51 -7.14 -1.51
N ALA A 52 -6.77 -6.04 -1.37
CA ALA A 52 -7.17 -4.89 -0.56
C ALA A 52 -8.59 -4.36 -0.87
N ALA A 53 -9.02 -4.48 -2.14
CA ALA A 53 -10.34 -4.02 -2.57
C ALA A 53 -11.51 -4.86 -2.02
N THR A 54 -11.26 -6.04 -1.47
CA THR A 54 -12.27 -6.94 -0.87
C THR A 54 -12.29 -6.89 0.66
N LEU A 55 -11.29 -6.23 1.26
CA LEU A 55 -11.24 -6.02 2.71
C LEU A 55 -12.15 -4.84 3.11
N SER A 56 -12.82 -4.96 4.25
CA SER A 56 -13.41 -3.80 4.89
C SER A 56 -12.29 -2.81 5.32
N GLU A 57 -12.61 -1.53 5.48
CA GLU A 57 -11.64 -0.51 5.94
C GLU A 57 -10.99 -0.92 7.27
N LYS A 58 -11.75 -1.54 8.16
CA LYS A 58 -11.27 -2.04 9.44
C LYS A 58 -10.23 -3.15 9.25
N GLU A 59 -10.58 -4.20 8.48
CA GLU A 59 -9.66 -5.31 8.20
C GLU A 59 -8.40 -4.84 7.48
N HIS A 60 -8.54 -3.88 6.56
CA HIS A 60 -7.43 -3.27 5.85
C HIS A 60 -6.44 -2.62 6.83
N CYS A 61 -6.93 -1.74 7.71
CA CYS A 61 -6.11 -1.08 8.72
C CYS A 61 -5.47 -2.09 9.71
N GLU A 62 -6.25 -3.06 10.20
CA GLU A 62 -5.79 -4.10 11.11
C GLU A 62 -4.71 -4.98 10.46
N THR A 63 -4.87 -5.33 9.18
CA THR A 63 -3.89 -6.14 8.44
C THR A 63 -2.56 -5.40 8.28
N ILE A 64 -2.58 -4.11 7.95
CA ILE A 64 -1.37 -3.28 7.87
C ILE A 64 -0.69 -3.20 9.24
N SER A 65 -1.44 -2.89 10.29
CA SER A 65 -0.91 -2.80 11.65
C SER A 65 -0.26 -4.11 12.10
N PHE A 66 -0.93 -5.23 11.86
CA PHE A 66 -0.41 -6.55 12.20
C PHE A 66 0.91 -6.87 11.48
N VAL A 67 1.00 -6.58 10.16
CA VAL A 67 2.23 -6.85 9.41
C VAL A 67 3.37 -5.92 9.85
N ALA A 68 3.11 -4.66 10.12
CA ALA A 68 4.10 -3.72 10.64
C ALA A 68 4.64 -4.18 12.01
N GLU A 69 3.76 -4.54 12.93
CA GLU A 69 4.11 -5.05 14.25
C GLU A 69 4.90 -6.37 14.16
N LYS A 70 4.40 -7.32 13.35
CA LYS A 70 5.03 -8.63 13.17
C LYS A 70 6.42 -8.53 12.54
N THR A 71 6.59 -7.63 11.58
CA THR A 71 7.90 -7.35 10.93
C THR A 71 8.87 -6.72 11.91
N ASN A 72 8.39 -5.87 12.82
CA ASN A 72 9.16 -5.23 13.88
C ASN A 72 10.46 -4.57 13.39
N GLY A 73 10.39 -3.83 12.27
CA GLY A 73 11.50 -3.09 11.70
C GLY A 73 12.66 -3.93 11.14
N ARG A 74 12.50 -5.25 11.00
CA ARG A 74 13.54 -6.13 10.46
C ARG A 74 13.77 -5.94 8.96
N ILE A 75 12.73 -5.62 8.22
CA ILE A 75 12.75 -5.20 6.82
C ILE A 75 11.68 -4.13 6.60
N PRO A 76 11.80 -3.25 5.60
CA PRO A 76 10.79 -2.24 5.30
C PRO A 76 9.42 -2.81 4.99
N VAL A 77 8.37 -2.15 5.50
CA VAL A 77 6.97 -2.43 5.20
C VAL A 77 6.37 -1.28 4.41
N ILE A 78 5.78 -1.60 3.26
CA ILE A 78 5.10 -0.66 2.37
C ILE A 78 3.61 -0.98 2.41
N ALA A 79 2.78 -0.03 2.80
CA ALA A 79 1.34 -0.23 2.93
C ALA A 79 0.59 0.23 1.67
N GLY A 80 -0.21 -0.63 1.09
CA GLY A 80 -1.16 -0.25 0.04
C GLY A 80 -2.32 0.53 0.65
N THR A 81 -2.43 1.82 0.31
CA THR A 81 -3.45 2.73 0.86
C THR A 81 -4.24 3.50 -0.21
N GLY A 82 -3.92 3.25 -1.49
CA GLY A 82 -4.63 3.89 -2.59
C GLY A 82 -6.10 3.48 -2.67
N SER A 83 -6.94 4.44 -3.03
CA SER A 83 -8.38 4.26 -3.24
C SER A 83 -8.84 5.09 -4.44
N ASN A 84 -10.00 4.75 -4.99
CA ASN A 84 -10.67 5.57 -5.99
C ASN A 84 -11.44 6.76 -5.38
N ASP A 85 -11.58 6.78 -4.06
CA ASP A 85 -12.05 7.92 -3.27
C ASP A 85 -10.89 8.55 -2.51
N THR A 86 -10.69 9.86 -2.67
CA THR A 86 -9.55 10.59 -2.07
C THR A 86 -9.64 10.62 -0.54
N SER A 87 -10.83 10.74 0.01
CA SER A 87 -11.01 10.77 1.47
C SER A 87 -10.66 9.43 2.12
N THR A 88 -11.05 8.32 1.49
CA THR A 88 -10.67 6.98 1.90
C THR A 88 -9.15 6.76 1.78
N ALA A 89 -8.53 7.21 0.68
CA ALA A 89 -7.07 7.12 0.53
C ALA A 89 -6.34 7.90 1.63
N VAL A 90 -6.80 9.09 1.99
CA VAL A 90 -6.25 9.88 3.10
C VAL A 90 -6.43 9.17 4.44
N MET A 91 -7.61 8.63 4.71
CA MET A 91 -7.90 7.91 5.96
C MET A 91 -6.99 6.69 6.11
N LEU A 92 -6.90 5.84 5.08
CA LEU A 92 -6.02 4.65 5.07
C LEU A 92 -4.55 5.04 5.22
N SER A 93 -4.11 6.11 4.52
CA SER A 93 -2.73 6.60 4.58
C SER A 93 -2.35 7.08 5.97
N LYS A 94 -3.21 7.85 6.64
CA LYS A 94 -3.00 8.29 8.02
C LYS A 94 -2.98 7.12 8.99
N SER A 95 -3.91 6.18 8.84
CA SER A 95 -3.94 4.97 9.66
C SER A 95 -2.65 4.18 9.50
N ALA A 96 -2.22 3.89 8.26
CA ALA A 96 -0.98 3.16 7.99
C ALA A 96 0.25 3.91 8.54
N ALA A 97 0.38 5.21 8.30
CA ALA A 97 1.51 6.01 8.80
C ALA A 97 1.65 5.94 10.33
N SER A 98 0.54 5.83 11.05
CA SER A 98 0.55 5.72 12.52
C SER A 98 1.06 4.36 13.04
N THR A 99 1.17 3.34 12.19
CA THR A 99 1.65 1.99 12.57
C THR A 99 3.16 1.80 12.42
N GLY A 100 3.87 2.80 11.88
CA GLY A 100 5.31 2.74 11.69
C GLY A 100 5.75 2.04 10.39
N VAL A 101 4.89 1.97 9.38
CA VAL A 101 5.30 1.53 8.03
C VAL A 101 6.26 2.54 7.39
N ASP A 102 7.16 2.08 6.52
CA ASP A 102 8.23 2.88 5.94
C ASP A 102 7.80 3.71 4.73
N ALA A 103 6.74 3.29 4.03
CA ALA A 103 6.18 3.98 2.87
C ALA A 103 4.74 3.53 2.57
N LEU A 104 4.09 4.30 1.71
CA LEU A 104 2.76 3.99 1.18
C LEU A 104 2.84 3.62 -0.30
N LEU A 105 2.00 2.69 -0.76
CA LEU A 105 1.77 2.36 -2.16
C LEU A 105 0.38 2.85 -2.55
N CYS A 106 0.29 3.91 -3.34
CA CYS A 106 -0.97 4.51 -3.74
C CYS A 106 -1.26 4.23 -5.21
N VAL A 107 -2.26 3.40 -5.49
CA VAL A 107 -2.76 3.14 -6.84
C VAL A 107 -3.54 4.34 -7.37
N THR A 108 -3.50 4.55 -8.69
CA THR A 108 -4.37 5.55 -9.33
C THR A 108 -5.85 5.25 -9.06
N PRO A 109 -6.71 6.29 -8.94
CA PRO A 109 -8.16 6.08 -8.84
C PRO A 109 -8.67 5.16 -9.95
N TYR A 110 -9.31 4.07 -9.56
CA TYR A 110 -9.85 3.03 -10.43
C TYR A 110 -11.37 3.20 -10.56
N TYR A 111 -11.99 2.55 -11.55
CA TYR A 111 -13.42 2.52 -11.83
C TYR A 111 -14.00 3.88 -12.26
N ASN A 112 -14.09 4.87 -11.37
CA ASN A 112 -14.63 6.20 -11.66
C ASN A 112 -13.72 7.04 -12.58
N LYS A 113 -12.46 6.66 -12.76
CA LYS A 113 -11.44 7.33 -13.58
C LYS A 113 -11.28 8.81 -13.22
N THR A 114 -10.19 9.42 -13.63
CA THR A 114 -9.95 10.84 -13.40
C THR A 114 -9.14 11.45 -14.53
N SER A 115 -9.10 12.77 -14.61
CA SER A 115 -8.22 13.50 -15.52
C SER A 115 -6.78 13.55 -14.97
N GLN A 116 -5.79 13.93 -15.80
CA GLN A 116 -4.40 14.09 -15.34
C GLN A 116 -4.30 15.13 -14.21
N GLN A 117 -4.98 16.26 -14.35
CA GLN A 117 -5.05 17.27 -13.30
C GLN A 117 -5.75 16.75 -12.03
N GLY A 118 -6.72 15.84 -12.18
CA GLY A 118 -7.36 15.16 -11.06
C GLY A 118 -6.40 14.23 -10.34
N LEU A 119 -5.49 13.54 -11.06
CA LEU A 119 -4.42 12.73 -10.46
C LEU A 119 -3.49 13.58 -9.60
N VAL A 120 -3.02 14.72 -10.13
CA VAL A 120 -2.16 15.66 -9.38
C VAL A 120 -2.84 16.07 -8.08
N ARG A 121 -4.11 16.51 -8.15
CA ARG A 121 -4.86 16.91 -6.95
C ARG A 121 -5.05 15.77 -5.96
N HIS A 122 -5.41 14.57 -6.46
CA HIS A 122 -5.62 13.40 -5.63
C HIS A 122 -4.34 13.03 -4.84
N PHE A 123 -3.22 12.87 -5.55
CA PHE A 123 -1.97 12.46 -4.91
C PHE A 123 -1.40 13.54 -4.00
N ASN A 124 -1.52 14.83 -4.35
CA ASN A 124 -1.08 15.92 -3.47
C ASN A 124 -1.89 15.94 -2.16
N VAL A 125 -3.22 15.78 -2.21
CA VAL A 125 -4.04 15.71 -0.99
C VAL A 125 -3.63 14.52 -0.11
N VAL A 126 -3.29 13.37 -0.69
CA VAL A 126 -2.79 12.22 0.07
C VAL A 126 -1.40 12.54 0.64
N ALA A 127 -0.49 13.08 -0.17
CA ALA A 127 0.87 13.42 0.25
C ALA A 127 0.90 14.46 1.37
N ASP A 128 0.09 15.49 1.28
CA ASP A 128 -0.03 16.54 2.31
C ASP A 128 -0.60 16.01 3.64
N SER A 129 -1.14 14.80 3.65
CA SER A 129 -1.78 14.21 4.83
C SER A 129 -0.85 13.37 5.71
N VAL A 130 0.38 13.06 5.25
CA VAL A 130 1.35 12.16 5.91
C VAL A 130 2.78 12.65 5.70
N ASP A 131 3.70 12.24 6.59
CA ASP A 131 5.12 12.63 6.54
C ASP A 131 6.04 11.48 6.06
N ILE A 132 5.47 10.40 5.49
CA ILE A 132 6.22 9.26 4.98
C ILE A 132 6.15 9.18 3.45
N PRO A 133 7.15 8.57 2.77
CA PRO A 133 7.19 8.48 1.32
C PRO A 133 5.97 7.79 0.70
N ILE A 134 5.55 8.27 -0.47
CA ILE A 134 4.49 7.66 -1.27
C ILE A 134 5.06 7.13 -2.58
N ILE A 135 4.78 5.87 -2.88
CA ILE A 135 5.07 5.21 -4.15
C ILE A 135 3.81 5.24 -5.00
N LEU A 136 3.88 5.88 -6.15
CA LEU A 136 2.76 5.94 -7.10
C LEU A 136 2.65 4.63 -7.86
N TYR A 137 1.50 3.96 -7.77
CA TYR A 137 1.26 2.70 -8.47
C TYR A 137 0.38 2.93 -9.70
N ASN A 138 0.99 2.80 -10.88
CA ASN A 138 0.35 3.01 -12.17
C ASN A 138 0.12 1.66 -12.87
N VAL A 139 -1.12 1.20 -12.94
CA VAL A 139 -1.52 -0.09 -13.53
C VAL A 139 -2.74 0.07 -14.44
N PRO A 140 -2.58 0.70 -15.62
CA PRO A 140 -3.70 1.09 -16.48
C PRO A 140 -4.61 -0.05 -16.90
N SER A 141 -4.07 -1.27 -17.04
CA SER A 141 -4.85 -2.47 -17.38
C SER A 141 -5.90 -2.84 -16.32
N ARG A 142 -5.70 -2.45 -15.07
CA ARG A 142 -6.64 -2.69 -13.96
C ARG A 142 -7.48 -1.47 -13.63
N THR A 143 -6.89 -0.28 -13.68
CA THR A 143 -7.56 0.95 -13.24
C THR A 143 -8.30 1.67 -14.38
N GLY A 144 -7.91 1.43 -15.64
CA GLY A 144 -8.35 2.23 -16.78
C GLY A 144 -7.85 3.68 -16.75
N CYS A 145 -6.90 3.97 -15.86
CA CYS A 145 -6.30 5.29 -15.69
C CYS A 145 -4.77 5.18 -15.80
N ASN A 146 -4.15 6.01 -16.62
CA ASN A 146 -2.70 6.02 -16.81
C ASN A 146 -2.12 7.38 -16.42
N ILE A 147 -1.08 7.38 -15.59
CA ILE A 147 -0.31 8.58 -15.27
C ILE A 147 0.61 8.86 -16.46
N LYS A 148 0.46 10.03 -17.09
CA LYS A 148 1.32 10.43 -18.20
C LYS A 148 2.66 10.98 -17.68
N PRO A 149 3.75 10.92 -18.49
CA PRO A 149 5.06 11.45 -18.06
C PRO A 149 5.00 12.90 -17.57
N MET A 150 4.24 13.77 -18.23
CA MET A 150 4.07 15.16 -17.80
C MET A 150 3.41 15.29 -16.43
N THR A 151 2.50 14.37 -16.08
CA THR A 151 1.82 14.36 -14.78
C THR A 151 2.79 14.02 -13.64
N TYR A 152 3.77 13.15 -13.90
CA TYR A 152 4.83 12.85 -12.92
C TYR A 152 5.75 14.05 -12.65
N GLN A 153 5.85 15.01 -13.58
CA GLN A 153 6.64 16.22 -13.37
C GLN A 153 5.93 17.27 -12.50
N GLU A 154 4.62 17.13 -12.36
CA GLU A 154 3.78 18.02 -11.54
C GLU A 154 3.57 17.48 -10.12
N LEU A 155 3.95 16.21 -9.87
CA LEU A 155 3.88 15.51 -8.59
C LEU A 155 5.22 15.55 -7.85
#